data_da3c0d13fac6da872a8d71fae64099c7
#
_entry.id   da3c0d13fac6da872a8d71fae64099c7
#
_cell.length_a   1.000
_cell.length_b   1.000
_cell.length_c   1.000
_cell.angle_alpha   90.00
_cell.angle_beta   90.00
_cell.angle_gamma   90.00
#
_symmetry.space_group_name_H-M   'P 1'
#
loop_
_entity.id
_entity.type
_entity.pdbx_description
1 polymer ?
#
loop_
_entity_poly.entity_id
_entity_poly.type
_entity_poly.pdbx_seq_one_letter_code
_entity_poly.pdbx_strand_id
1 'polypeptide(L)'
;MFKINYCKFIFFTNIFVIVLLSVYPGSLLGLIFFGNDDVLPGSDKSHHFIAYFITTIFGLLAYSKKNIFLLLSFSLLLLGSILEIIHIWIPNRSFELLDMLSNTSGVVIGLGVIQIFNKIKVIKK
;
A
#
# COMPACT_ATOMS: atom_id res chain seq x y z
N MET A 1 10.81 -19.23 -11.03
CA MET A 1 10.32 -19.64 -9.70
C MET A 1 10.86 -18.76 -8.56
N PHE A 2 12.16 -18.52 -8.45
CA PHE A 2 12.74 -17.65 -7.40
C PHE A 2 12.13 -16.24 -7.35
N LYS A 3 11.99 -15.55 -8.48
CA LYS A 3 11.45 -14.17 -8.53
C LYS A 3 10.02 -14.04 -7.98
N ILE A 4 9.15 -15.03 -8.22
CA ILE A 4 7.75 -15.02 -7.75
C ILE A 4 7.69 -15.13 -6.22
N ASN A 5 8.53 -15.96 -5.61
CA ASN A 5 8.57 -16.12 -4.16
C ASN A 5 9.06 -14.85 -3.46
N TYR A 6 10.05 -14.14 -4.03
CA TYR A 6 10.48 -12.84 -3.52
C TYR A 6 9.36 -11.79 -3.60
N CYS A 7 8.63 -11.73 -4.73
CA CYS A 7 7.50 -10.81 -4.85
C CYS A 7 6.41 -11.09 -3.82
N LYS A 8 6.11 -12.38 -3.56
CA LYS A 8 5.15 -12.78 -2.51
C LYS A 8 5.64 -12.36 -1.13
N PHE A 9 6.91 -12.62 -0.84
CA PHE A 9 7.49 -12.25 0.45
C PHE A 9 7.40 -10.73 0.67
N ILE A 10 7.83 -9.91 -0.30
CA ILE A 10 7.74 -8.45 -0.20
C ILE A 10 6.28 -7.99 -0.07
N PHE A 11 5.35 -8.59 -0.83
CA PHE A 11 3.94 -8.26 -0.77
C PHE A 11 3.35 -8.47 0.63
N PHE A 12 3.56 -9.65 1.22
CA PHE A 12 3.02 -9.95 2.56
C PHE A 12 3.73 -9.17 3.66
N THR A 13 5.05 -8.97 3.54
CA THR A 13 5.80 -8.11 4.48
C THR A 13 5.28 -6.69 4.46
N ASN A 14 5.02 -6.13 3.26
CA ASN A 14 4.45 -4.79 3.14
C ASN A 14 3.05 -4.68 3.75
N ILE A 15 2.17 -5.66 3.50
CA ILE A 15 0.84 -5.69 4.15
C ILE A 15 0.99 -5.70 5.68
N PHE A 16 1.87 -6.55 6.21
CA PHE A 16 2.12 -6.62 7.64
C PHE A 16 2.60 -5.27 8.19
N VAL A 17 3.55 -4.63 7.51
CA VAL A 17 4.07 -3.31 7.91
C VAL A 17 2.97 -2.24 7.84
N ILE A 18 2.15 -2.22 6.78
CA ILE A 18 1.02 -1.28 6.65
C ILE A 18 0.07 -1.44 7.84
N VAL A 19 -0.33 -2.66 8.17
CA VAL A 19 -1.24 -2.93 9.29
C VAL A 19 -0.59 -2.50 10.61
N LEU A 20 0.67 -2.88 10.84
CA LEU A 20 1.41 -2.52 12.06
C LEU A 20 1.48 -1.00 12.25
N LEU A 21 1.88 -0.26 11.20
CA LEU A 21 1.99 1.19 11.23
C LEU A 21 0.63 1.87 11.41
N SER A 22 -0.44 1.31 10.83
CA SER A 22 -1.79 1.86 10.93
C SER A 22 -2.39 1.69 12.32
N VAL A 23 -2.14 0.57 13.00
CA VAL A 23 -2.72 0.32 14.34
C VAL A 23 -1.86 0.88 15.47
N TYR A 24 -0.64 1.34 15.18
CA TYR A 24 0.22 1.95 16.19
C TYR A 24 -0.32 3.34 16.59
N PRO A 25 -0.49 3.64 17.90
CA PRO A 25 -0.90 4.95 18.37
C PRO A 25 0.16 6.01 18.03
N GLY A 26 -0.22 7.07 17.32
CA GLY A 26 0.70 8.11 16.88
C GLY A 26 1.52 7.72 15.65
N SER A 27 2.73 8.26 15.51
CA SER A 27 3.62 7.99 14.37
C SER A 27 4.80 7.11 14.76
N LEU A 28 4.71 5.81 14.47
CA LEU A 28 5.85 4.90 14.69
C LEU A 28 7.08 5.30 13.84
N LEU A 29 6.85 5.78 12.61
CA LEU A 29 7.95 6.27 11.76
C LEU A 29 8.57 7.54 12.34
N GLY A 30 7.76 8.47 12.86
CA GLY A 30 8.24 9.66 13.58
C GLY A 30 9.11 9.28 14.77
N LEU A 31 8.64 8.32 15.57
CA LEU A 31 9.40 7.85 16.74
C LEU A 31 10.75 7.21 16.35
N ILE A 32 10.77 6.36 15.31
CA ILE A 32 11.99 5.65 14.88
C ILE A 32 13.01 6.61 14.27
N PHE A 33 12.59 7.54 13.41
CA PHE A 33 13.50 8.41 12.65
C PHE A 33 13.81 9.73 13.32
N PHE A 34 12.90 10.27 14.13
CA PHE A 34 13.00 11.60 14.71
C PHE A 34 12.96 11.61 16.24
N GLY A 35 12.71 10.46 16.87
CA GLY A 35 12.65 10.34 18.33
C GLY A 35 11.41 10.95 18.98
N ASN A 36 10.40 11.34 18.18
CA ASN A 36 9.12 11.87 18.64
C ASN A 36 7.98 11.38 17.76
N ASP A 37 6.75 11.51 18.24
CA ASP A 37 5.54 11.10 17.49
C ASP A 37 5.10 12.15 16.45
N ASP A 38 5.87 13.24 16.27
CA ASP A 38 5.51 14.27 15.32
C ASP A 38 5.75 13.80 13.89
N VAL A 39 4.71 13.87 13.08
CA VAL A 39 4.78 13.62 11.64
C VAL A 39 5.04 14.94 10.94
N LEU A 40 6.01 14.96 10.02
CA LEU A 40 6.20 16.14 9.16
C LEU A 40 4.91 16.43 8.40
N PRO A 41 4.40 17.68 8.42
CA PRO A 41 3.16 18.03 7.73
C PRO A 41 3.19 17.58 6.26
N GLY A 42 2.19 16.79 5.85
CA GLY A 42 2.05 16.26 4.49
C GLY A 42 2.88 15.02 4.15
N SER A 43 3.80 14.56 5.01
CA SER A 43 4.57 13.33 4.77
C SER A 43 3.69 12.08 4.90
N ASP A 44 2.64 12.12 5.70
CA ASP A 44 1.74 11.00 5.96
C ASP A 44 1.08 10.52 4.67
N LYS A 45 0.50 11.42 3.89
CA LYS A 45 -0.14 11.13 2.59
C LYS A 45 0.81 10.49 1.58
N SER A 46 2.07 10.94 1.57
CA SER A 46 3.10 10.35 0.72
C SER A 46 3.45 8.93 1.14
N HIS A 47 3.50 8.66 2.44
CA HIS A 47 3.74 7.31 2.97
C HIS A 47 2.60 6.36 2.62
N HIS A 48 1.35 6.79 2.78
CA HIS A 48 0.17 6.04 2.36
C HIS A 48 0.21 5.70 0.87
N PHE A 49 0.43 6.69 0.01
CA PHE A 49 0.57 6.47 -1.43
C PHE A 49 1.66 5.46 -1.78
N ILE A 50 2.89 5.66 -1.28
CA ILE A 50 4.05 4.81 -1.59
C ILE A 50 3.83 3.38 -1.09
N ALA A 51 3.31 3.21 0.13
CA ALA A 51 3.05 1.90 0.71
C ALA A 51 2.07 1.09 -0.14
N TYR A 52 0.93 1.67 -0.52
CA TYR A 52 -0.06 0.98 -1.36
C TYR A 52 0.39 0.80 -2.80
N PHE A 53 1.14 1.75 -3.36
CA PHE A 53 1.75 1.61 -4.69
C PHE A 53 2.71 0.41 -4.75
N ILE A 54 3.67 0.33 -3.81
CA ILE A 54 4.64 -0.77 -3.75
C ILE A 54 3.92 -2.10 -3.51
N THR A 55 2.97 -2.16 -2.58
CA THR A 55 2.19 -3.37 -2.30
C THR A 55 1.45 -3.86 -3.54
N THR A 56 0.83 -2.95 -4.30
CA THR A 56 0.13 -3.27 -5.54
C THR A 56 1.09 -3.84 -6.59
N ILE A 57 2.23 -3.20 -6.82
CA ILE A 57 3.24 -3.67 -7.80
C ILE A 57 3.69 -5.09 -7.45
N PHE A 58 4.13 -5.34 -6.22
CA PHE A 58 4.63 -6.65 -5.82
C PHE A 58 3.53 -7.71 -5.78
N GLY A 59 2.32 -7.35 -5.38
CA GLY A 59 1.17 -8.26 -5.41
C GLY A 59 0.82 -8.69 -6.84
N LEU A 60 0.78 -7.77 -7.80
CA LEU A 60 0.48 -8.08 -9.20
C LEU A 60 1.61 -8.83 -9.89
N LEU A 61 2.87 -8.60 -9.52
CA LEU A 61 4.00 -9.39 -10.00
C LEU A 61 4.00 -10.81 -9.42
N ALA A 62 3.56 -10.98 -8.17
CA ALA A 62 3.46 -12.26 -7.50
C ALA A 62 2.31 -13.13 -8.04
N TYR A 63 1.21 -12.51 -8.44
CA TYR A 63 -0.04 -13.16 -8.84
C TYR A 63 -0.47 -12.69 -10.24
N SER A 64 0.23 -13.16 -11.27
CA SER A 64 0.12 -12.68 -12.67
C SER A 64 -1.18 -13.11 -13.41
N LYS A 65 -2.12 -13.79 -12.77
CA LYS A 65 -3.38 -14.18 -13.41
C LYS A 65 -4.33 -12.99 -13.52
N LYS A 66 -4.88 -12.73 -14.72
CA LYS A 66 -5.76 -11.59 -15.01
C LYS A 66 -6.92 -11.43 -14.02
N ASN A 67 -7.57 -12.54 -13.65
CA ASN A 67 -8.69 -12.52 -12.71
C ASN A 67 -8.29 -12.11 -11.28
N ILE A 68 -7.01 -12.29 -10.92
CA ILE A 68 -6.48 -11.91 -9.61
C ILE A 68 -6.20 -10.40 -9.54
N PHE A 69 -5.96 -9.73 -10.66
CA PHE A 69 -5.66 -8.30 -10.68
C PHE A 69 -6.79 -7.46 -10.07
N LEU A 70 -8.03 -7.71 -10.49
CA LEU A 70 -9.19 -7.00 -9.94
C LEU A 70 -9.43 -7.35 -8.47
N LEU A 71 -9.37 -8.64 -8.14
CA LEU A 71 -9.58 -9.10 -6.77
C LEU A 71 -8.53 -8.51 -5.82
N LEU A 72 -7.24 -8.55 -6.20
CA LEU A 72 -6.15 -8.02 -5.40
C LEU A 72 -6.28 -6.50 -5.21
N SER A 73 -6.54 -5.76 -6.29
CA SER A 73 -6.72 -4.32 -6.23
C SER A 73 -7.91 -3.95 -5.34
N PHE A 74 -9.05 -4.63 -5.48
CA PHE A 74 -10.21 -4.42 -4.64
C PHE A 74 -9.93 -4.74 -3.16
N SER A 75 -9.20 -5.84 -2.89
CA SER A 75 -8.82 -6.22 -1.52
C SER A 75 -7.91 -5.17 -0.87
N LEU A 76 -6.98 -4.57 -1.63
CA LEU A 76 -6.12 -3.50 -1.12
C LEU A 76 -6.89 -2.20 -0.86
N LEU A 77 -7.83 -1.84 -1.74
CA LEU A 77 -8.72 -0.69 -1.52
C LEU A 77 -9.58 -0.89 -0.27
N LEU A 78 -10.13 -2.08 -0.10
CA LEU A 78 -10.92 -2.42 1.09
C LEU A 78 -10.06 -2.38 2.36
N LEU A 79 -8.85 -2.95 2.32
CA LEU A 79 -7.91 -2.89 3.44
C LEU A 79 -7.59 -1.44 3.83
N GLY A 80 -7.24 -0.59 2.86
CA GLY A 80 -6.95 0.83 3.11
C GLY A 80 -8.12 1.59 3.71
N SER A 81 -9.34 1.33 3.23
CA SER A 81 -10.56 1.94 3.78
C SER A 81 -10.85 1.49 5.20
N ILE A 82 -10.69 0.19 5.48
CA ILE A 82 -10.92 -0.38 6.82
C ILE A 82 -9.90 0.19 7.81
N LEU A 83 -8.63 0.22 7.46
CA LEU A 83 -7.58 0.74 8.34
C LEU A 83 -7.79 2.22 8.63
N GLU A 84 -8.22 3.01 7.65
CA GLU A 84 -8.51 4.43 7.85
C GLU A 84 -9.72 4.65 8.77
N ILE A 85 -10.76 3.82 8.64
CA ILE A 85 -11.91 3.84 9.55
C ILE A 85 -11.48 3.44 10.98
N ILE A 86 -10.60 2.46 11.13
CA ILE A 86 -10.08 2.02 12.43
C ILE A 86 -9.35 3.15 13.17
N HIS A 87 -8.73 4.10 12.47
CA HIS A 87 -8.08 5.27 13.07
C HIS A 87 -8.99 6.06 14.02
N ILE A 88 -10.32 6.02 13.84
CA ILE A 88 -11.30 6.68 14.74
C ILE A 88 -11.19 6.17 16.19
N TRP A 89 -10.75 4.92 16.38
CA TRP A 89 -10.65 4.28 17.71
C TRP A 89 -9.22 4.19 18.25
N ILE A 90 -8.22 4.62 17.46
CA ILE A 90 -6.82 4.56 17.87
C ILE A 90 -6.41 5.89 18.49
N PRO A 91 -5.85 5.92 19.71
CA PRO A 91 -5.34 7.14 20.33
C PRO A 91 -4.31 7.85 19.43
N ASN A 92 -4.37 9.16 19.37
CA ASN A 92 -3.50 10.02 18.57
C ASN A 92 -3.55 9.74 17.05
N ARG A 93 -4.66 9.16 16.57
CA ARG A 93 -4.98 8.99 15.16
C ARG A 93 -6.34 9.62 14.85
N SER A 94 -6.49 10.09 13.63
CA SER A 94 -7.75 10.62 13.11
C SER A 94 -8.05 10.01 11.74
N PHE A 95 -9.33 9.83 11.44
CA PHE A 95 -9.76 9.51 10.08
C PHE A 95 -9.48 10.70 9.17
N GLU A 96 -8.74 10.48 8.09
CA GLU A 96 -8.48 11.49 7.07
C GLU A 96 -8.87 10.99 5.68
N LEU A 97 -9.85 11.64 5.05
CA LEU A 97 -10.28 11.31 3.69
C LEU A 97 -9.12 11.40 2.68
N LEU A 98 -8.17 12.32 2.89
CA LEU A 98 -7.00 12.46 2.02
C LEU A 98 -6.06 11.27 2.09
N ASP A 99 -5.95 10.59 3.23
CA ASP A 99 -5.14 9.38 3.37
C ASP A 99 -5.79 8.20 2.65
N MET A 100 -7.13 8.09 2.73
CA MET A 100 -7.89 7.13 1.95
C MET A 100 -7.75 7.37 0.44
N LEU A 101 -7.75 8.63 -0.01
CA LEU A 101 -7.48 8.99 -1.41
C LEU A 101 -6.04 8.67 -1.82
N SER A 102 -5.07 8.85 -0.94
CA SER A 102 -3.66 8.52 -1.18
C SER A 102 -3.47 7.01 -1.33
N ASN A 103 -4.09 6.20 -0.46
CA ASN A 103 -4.13 4.74 -0.58
C ASN A 103 -4.71 4.31 -1.93
N THR A 104 -5.87 4.86 -2.28
CA THR A 104 -6.57 4.58 -3.55
C THR A 104 -5.71 4.95 -4.76
N SER A 105 -5.08 6.12 -4.74
CA SER A 105 -4.19 6.57 -5.81
C SER A 105 -3.00 5.65 -5.99
N GLY A 106 -2.39 5.18 -4.90
CA GLY A 106 -1.31 4.20 -4.91
C GLY A 106 -1.71 2.91 -5.61
N VAL A 107 -2.88 2.35 -5.27
CA VAL A 107 -3.41 1.13 -5.90
C VAL A 107 -3.70 1.35 -7.39
N VAL A 108 -4.40 2.41 -7.76
CA VAL A 108 -4.80 2.69 -9.15
C VAL A 108 -3.60 2.92 -10.04
N ILE A 109 -2.63 3.72 -9.60
CA ILE A 109 -1.41 3.99 -10.35
C ILE A 109 -0.54 2.74 -10.46
N GLY A 110 -0.42 1.95 -9.39
CA GLY A 110 0.29 0.68 -9.39
C GLY A 110 -0.31 -0.32 -10.40
N LEU A 111 -1.64 -0.43 -10.44
CA LEU A 111 -2.36 -1.24 -11.42
C LEU A 111 -2.07 -0.77 -12.85
N GLY A 112 -2.13 0.54 -13.10
CA GLY A 112 -1.83 1.14 -14.42
C GLY A 112 -0.41 0.84 -14.89
N VAL A 113 0.58 0.99 -14.04
CA VAL A 113 1.99 0.70 -14.34
C VAL A 113 2.18 -0.77 -14.76
N ILE A 114 1.62 -1.71 -14.02
CA ILE A 114 1.73 -3.14 -14.38
C ILE A 114 1.00 -3.47 -15.68
N GLN A 115 -0.16 -2.86 -15.93
CA GLN A 115 -0.88 -3.07 -17.20
C GLN A 115 -0.08 -2.57 -18.40
N ILE A 116 0.52 -1.38 -18.30
CA ILE A 116 1.38 -0.82 -19.35
C ILE A 116 2.60 -1.72 -19.57
N PHE A 117 3.27 -2.14 -18.50
CA PHE A 117 4.42 -3.03 -18.56
C PHE A 117 4.10 -4.35 -19.28
N ASN A 118 2.95 -4.96 -18.96
CA ASN A 118 2.50 -6.20 -19.60
C ASN A 118 2.19 -6.01 -21.09
N LYS A 119 1.58 -4.87 -21.48
CA LYS A 119 1.35 -4.55 -22.90
C LYS A 119 2.65 -4.44 -23.69
N ILE A 120 3.63 -3.71 -23.15
CA ILE A 120 4.95 -3.54 -23.80
C ILE A 120 5.65 -4.89 -23.98
N LYS A 121 5.53 -5.79 -23.00
CA LYS A 121 6.13 -7.13 -23.04
C LYS A 121 5.53 -8.03 -24.12
N VAL A 122 4.23 -7.84 -24.43
CA VAL A 122 3.54 -8.59 -25.50
C VAL A 122 3.94 -8.08 -26.88
N ILE A 123 4.15 -6.77 -27.06
CA ILE A 123 4.53 -6.17 -28.35
C ILE A 123 5.97 -6.55 -28.76
N LYS A 124 6.84 -6.83 -27.80
CA LYS A 124 8.26 -7.20 -28.05
C LYS A 124 8.50 -8.70 -28.28
N LYS A 125 7.46 -9.51 -28.30
CA LYS A 125 7.49 -10.94 -28.69
C LYS A 125 6.94 -11.13 -30.08
#